data_0d2b3717f3ed9c76262c77c6e562ae2e
#
_entry.id   0d2b3717f3ed9c76262c77c6e562ae2e
#
_cell.length_a   1.000
_cell.length_b   1.000
_cell.length_c   1.000
_cell.angle_alpha   90.00
_cell.angle_beta   90.00
_cell.angle_gamma   90.00
#
_symmetry.space_group_name_H-M   'P 1'
#
loop_
_entity.id
_entity.type
_entity.pdbx_description
1 polymer ?
#
loop_
_entity_poly.entity_id
_entity_poly.type
_entity_poly.pdbx_seq_one_letter_code
_entity_poly.pdbx_strand_id
1 'polypeptide(L)'
;MYIVAVNDGAVMNAWKKDQGLGGSDLIEFVADTSAELTVALDLVLTTHPGPAGKLGAHTMRSKRSSMFVVDGVLKIIKIAEAEDDAAGDDKPEASLIEAMLPLIAAL
;
A
#
# COMPACT_ATOMS: atom_id res chain seq x y z
N MET A 1 -9.62 -2.26 8.62
CA MET A 1 -8.60 -2.32 7.56
C MET A 1 -8.00 -0.95 7.33
N TYR A 2 -6.71 -0.89 7.16
CA TYR A 2 -6.00 0.37 6.90
C TYR A 2 -5.46 0.40 5.49
N ILE A 3 -5.68 1.50 4.79
CA ILE A 3 -5.05 1.81 3.51
C ILE A 3 -3.99 2.88 3.79
N VAL A 4 -2.73 2.56 3.54
CA VAL A 4 -1.61 3.45 3.87
C VAL A 4 -0.85 3.82 2.60
N ALA A 5 -0.51 5.08 2.46
CA ALA A 5 0.31 5.56 1.35
C ALA A 5 1.19 6.73 1.78
N VAL A 6 2.28 6.94 1.07
CA VAL A 6 3.15 8.12 1.26
C VAL A 6 2.48 9.31 0.57
N ASN A 7 1.60 9.96 1.30
CA ASN A 7 0.85 11.15 0.86
C ASN A 7 0.49 11.96 2.09
N ASP A 8 -0.08 13.14 1.90
CA ASP A 8 -0.61 13.90 3.02
C ASP A 8 -2.06 13.50 3.37
N GLY A 9 -2.53 13.98 4.53
CA GLY A 9 -3.86 13.62 5.01
C GLY A 9 -5.00 14.10 4.11
N ALA A 10 -4.85 15.24 3.46
CA ALA A 10 -5.85 15.77 2.55
C ALA A 10 -6.03 14.90 1.31
N VAL A 11 -4.92 14.41 0.75
CA VAL A 11 -4.93 13.48 -0.39
C VAL A 11 -5.60 12.17 0.01
N MET A 12 -5.25 11.61 1.16
CA MET A 12 -5.84 10.35 1.64
C MET A 12 -7.33 10.49 1.88
N ASN A 13 -7.77 11.61 2.44
CA ASN A 13 -9.19 11.87 2.67
C ASN A 13 -9.97 12.01 1.36
N ALA A 14 -9.41 12.71 0.38
CA ALA A 14 -10.02 12.86 -0.94
C ALA A 14 -10.12 11.50 -1.65
N TRP A 15 -9.09 10.68 -1.56
CA TRP A 15 -9.08 9.33 -2.13
C TRP A 15 -10.16 8.44 -1.50
N LYS A 16 -10.27 8.48 -0.18
CA LYS A 16 -11.33 7.73 0.53
C LYS A 16 -12.73 8.12 0.02
N LYS A 17 -13.00 9.40 -0.14
CA LYS A 17 -14.28 9.91 -0.66
C LYS A 17 -14.50 9.46 -2.11
N ASP A 18 -13.48 9.55 -2.95
CA ASP A 18 -13.54 9.15 -4.36
C ASP A 18 -13.89 7.67 -4.51
N GLN A 19 -13.42 6.82 -3.58
CA GLN A 19 -13.73 5.40 -3.56
C GLN A 19 -15.13 5.08 -2.97
N GLY A 20 -15.89 6.10 -2.59
CA GLY A 20 -17.21 5.91 -1.99
C GLY A 20 -17.18 5.40 -0.56
N LEU A 21 -16.07 5.56 0.14
CA LEU A 21 -15.85 5.02 1.48
C LEU A 21 -15.88 6.08 2.59
N GLY A 22 -16.29 7.31 2.26
CA GLY A 22 -16.28 8.42 3.22
C GLY A 22 -17.05 8.18 4.50
N GLY A 23 -18.10 7.35 4.47
CA GLY A 23 -18.90 6.98 5.65
C GLY A 23 -18.53 5.64 6.26
N SER A 24 -17.47 4.97 5.80
CA SER A 24 -17.10 3.65 6.31
C SER A 24 -16.28 3.73 7.59
N ASP A 25 -16.67 2.98 8.61
CA ASP A 25 -15.90 2.79 9.85
C ASP A 25 -14.97 1.58 9.79
N LEU A 26 -15.07 0.77 8.73
CA LEU A 26 -14.31 -0.48 8.59
C LEU A 26 -12.98 -0.28 7.86
N ILE A 27 -12.87 0.78 7.08
CA ILE A 27 -11.69 1.07 6.24
C ILE A 27 -11.21 2.47 6.56
N GLU A 28 -10.00 2.57 7.06
CA GLU A 28 -9.33 3.83 7.38
C GLU A 28 -8.25 4.12 6.34
N PHE A 29 -8.19 5.36 5.86
CA PHE A 29 -7.11 5.81 4.97
C PHE A 29 -6.14 6.64 5.79
N VAL A 30 -4.88 6.20 5.84
CA VAL A 30 -3.84 6.75 6.72
C VAL A 30 -2.68 7.30 5.88
N ALA A 31 -2.22 8.48 6.24
CA ALA A 31 -1.12 9.14 5.57
C ALA A 31 0.21 8.83 6.25
N ASP A 32 1.14 8.22 5.52
CA ASP A 32 2.53 8.07 5.93
C ASP A 32 3.33 9.22 5.31
N THR A 33 3.05 10.44 5.77
CA THR A 33 3.48 11.68 5.13
C THR A 33 4.99 11.78 4.95
N SER A 34 5.76 11.38 5.96
CA SER A 34 7.22 11.42 5.95
C SER A 34 7.85 10.08 5.61
N ALA A 35 7.06 9.13 5.14
CA ALA A 35 7.50 7.77 4.79
C ALA A 35 8.15 6.99 5.96
N GLU A 36 7.86 7.35 7.19
CA GLU A 36 8.47 6.71 8.37
C GLU A 36 8.11 5.22 8.44
N LEU A 37 6.84 4.89 8.28
CA LEU A 37 6.39 3.50 8.27
C LEU A 37 6.94 2.75 7.07
N THR A 38 6.92 3.36 5.91
CA THR A 38 7.43 2.77 4.66
C THR A 38 8.91 2.41 4.79
N VAL A 39 9.71 3.30 5.36
CA VAL A 39 11.15 3.05 5.61
C VAL A 39 11.33 1.94 6.67
N ALA A 40 10.57 2.00 7.76
CA ALA A 40 10.67 1.01 8.84
C ALA A 40 10.34 -0.41 8.37
N LEU A 41 9.43 -0.55 7.41
CA LEU A 41 9.03 -1.84 6.83
C LEU A 41 9.87 -2.24 5.62
N ASP A 42 10.87 -1.46 5.25
CA ASP A 42 11.72 -1.69 4.06
C ASP A 42 10.88 -1.81 2.77
N LEU A 43 9.89 -0.94 2.64
CA LEU A 43 8.97 -0.94 1.51
C LEU A 43 9.15 0.26 0.57
N VAL A 44 10.30 0.93 0.64
CA VAL A 44 10.58 2.07 -0.25
C VAL A 44 10.74 1.57 -1.69
N LEU A 45 10.01 2.21 -2.60
CA LEU A 45 10.12 1.94 -4.03
C LEU A 45 11.37 2.65 -4.56
N THR A 46 12.46 1.91 -4.67
CA THR A 46 13.77 2.45 -5.04
C THR A 46 14.03 2.43 -6.53
N THR A 47 13.44 1.45 -7.24
CA THR A 47 13.59 1.34 -8.69
C THR A 47 12.24 1.55 -9.31
N HIS A 48 12.00 2.74 -9.93
CA HIS A 48 10.76 2.85 -10.52
C HIS A 48 10.80 3.66 -11.74
N PRO A 49 10.60 2.99 -12.81
CA PRO A 49 10.26 3.64 -14.05
C PRO A 49 8.77 3.91 -14.16
N GLY A 50 8.02 3.65 -13.12
CA GLY A 50 6.57 3.66 -13.17
C GLY A 50 5.94 5.05 -13.22
N PRO A 51 4.62 5.11 -13.07
CA PRO A 51 3.86 6.36 -13.16
C PRO A 51 4.34 7.45 -12.21
N ALA A 52 4.82 7.07 -11.02
CA ALA A 52 5.32 8.03 -10.04
C ALA A 52 6.48 8.87 -10.58
N GLY A 53 7.43 8.25 -11.29
CA GLY A 53 8.52 8.99 -11.93
C GLY A 53 8.06 9.83 -13.08
N LYS A 54 7.16 9.32 -13.89
CA LYS A 54 6.60 10.06 -15.01
C LYS A 54 5.82 11.28 -14.55
N LEU A 55 5.20 11.18 -13.37
CA LEU A 55 4.45 12.27 -12.77
C LEU A 55 5.33 13.25 -12.01
N GLY A 56 6.64 13.02 -11.96
CA GLY A 56 7.56 13.90 -11.26
C GLY A 56 7.36 13.91 -9.76
N ALA A 57 7.09 12.76 -9.16
CA ALA A 57 6.91 12.66 -7.72
C ALA A 57 8.16 13.10 -6.97
N HIS A 58 8.02 14.04 -6.05
CA HIS A 58 9.13 14.62 -5.30
C HIS A 58 9.42 13.89 -3.99
N THR A 59 8.54 12.97 -3.60
CA THR A 59 8.67 12.25 -2.35
C THR A 59 8.88 10.77 -2.60
N MET A 60 9.35 10.07 -1.57
CA MET A 60 9.40 8.62 -1.59
C MET A 60 8.03 8.04 -1.91
N ARG A 61 8.03 6.87 -2.51
CA ARG A 61 6.82 6.07 -2.72
C ARG A 61 7.04 4.69 -2.13
N SER A 62 5.96 4.05 -1.71
CA SER A 62 6.02 2.68 -1.19
C SER A 62 5.76 1.66 -2.29
N LYS A 63 6.34 0.48 -2.13
CA LYS A 63 5.95 -0.69 -2.92
C LYS A 63 4.49 -1.02 -2.64
N ARG A 64 3.81 -1.64 -3.59
CA ARG A 64 2.46 -2.16 -3.40
C ARG A 64 2.53 -3.42 -2.56
N SER A 65 1.85 -3.45 -1.43
CA SER A 65 1.89 -4.58 -0.52
C SER A 65 0.57 -4.75 0.22
N SER A 66 0.36 -5.93 0.78
CA SER A 66 -0.71 -6.22 1.72
C SER A 66 -0.14 -6.96 2.91
N MET A 67 -0.65 -6.65 4.08
CA MET A 67 -0.18 -7.23 5.33
C MET A 67 -1.35 -7.68 6.19
N PHE A 68 -1.16 -8.77 6.94
CA PHE A 68 -2.07 -9.20 7.98
C PHE A 68 -1.33 -9.15 9.32
N VAL A 69 -1.86 -8.36 10.25
CA VAL A 69 -1.24 -8.09 11.55
C VAL A 69 -2.23 -8.49 12.64
N VAL A 70 -1.75 -9.22 13.63
CA VAL A 70 -2.55 -9.63 14.81
C VAL A 70 -1.81 -9.21 16.06
N ASP A 71 -2.45 -8.41 16.90
CA ASP A 71 -1.90 -7.91 18.16
C ASP A 71 -0.50 -7.30 18.01
N GLY A 72 -0.32 -6.50 16.95
CA GLY A 72 0.96 -5.85 16.67
C GLY A 72 2.01 -6.75 16.03
N VAL A 73 1.69 -8.01 15.75
CA VAL A 73 2.62 -8.96 15.12
C VAL A 73 2.26 -9.16 13.66
N LEU A 74 3.23 -8.92 12.78
CA LEU A 74 3.08 -9.14 11.35
C LEU A 74 3.06 -10.65 11.06
N LYS A 75 1.93 -11.15 10.58
CA LYS A 75 1.73 -12.57 10.27
C LYS A 75 1.97 -12.90 8.80
N ILE A 76 1.54 -12.02 7.92
CA ILE A 76 1.65 -12.22 6.47
C ILE A 76 2.01 -10.89 5.84
N ILE A 77 2.96 -10.91 4.91
CA ILE A 77 3.22 -9.79 4.02
C ILE A 77 3.38 -10.30 2.59
N LYS A 78 2.72 -9.65 1.66
CA LYS A 78 2.85 -9.90 0.23
C LYS A 78 3.15 -8.59 -0.49
N ILE A 79 4.19 -8.62 -1.31
CA ILE A 79 4.65 -7.47 -2.07
C ILE A 79 4.44 -7.77 -3.55
N ALA A 80 3.70 -6.90 -4.23
CA ALA A 80 3.46 -7.02 -5.67
C ALA A 80 4.60 -6.30 -6.39
N GLU A 81 5.67 -7.03 -6.69
CA GLU A 81 6.78 -6.52 -7.47
C GLU A 81 7.33 -7.61 -8.39
N ALA A 82 7.82 -7.19 -9.55
CA ALA A 82 8.49 -8.04 -10.49
C ALA A 82 9.65 -7.26 -11.11
N GLU A 83 10.58 -7.94 -11.76
CA GLU A 83 11.73 -7.30 -12.40
C GLU A 83 11.31 -6.23 -13.40
N ASP A 84 10.23 -6.48 -14.15
CA ASP A 84 9.66 -5.58 -15.14
C ASP A 84 8.49 -4.75 -14.64
N ASP A 85 8.12 -4.88 -13.36
CA ASP A 85 6.96 -4.22 -12.75
C ASP A 85 7.23 -3.95 -11.26
N ALA A 86 8.19 -3.09 -10.99
CA ALA A 86 8.67 -2.82 -9.64
C ALA A 86 7.58 -2.25 -8.72
N ALA A 87 6.64 -1.48 -9.27
CA ALA A 87 5.56 -0.86 -8.52
C ALA A 87 4.31 -1.72 -8.40
N GLY A 88 4.25 -2.86 -9.11
CA GLY A 88 3.07 -3.72 -9.12
C GLY A 88 1.88 -3.13 -9.86
N ASP A 89 2.10 -2.18 -10.76
CA ASP A 89 1.01 -1.51 -11.48
C ASP A 89 0.31 -2.42 -12.49
N ASP A 90 1.09 -3.28 -13.16
CA ASP A 90 0.55 -4.21 -14.16
C ASP A 90 0.19 -5.56 -13.55
N LYS A 91 0.89 -5.98 -12.49
CA LYS A 91 0.73 -7.28 -11.85
C LYS A 91 0.54 -7.14 -10.34
N PRO A 92 -0.59 -6.60 -9.89
CA PRO A 92 -0.83 -6.37 -8.47
C PRO A 92 -1.34 -7.61 -7.70
N GLU A 93 -1.54 -8.74 -8.36
CA GLU A 93 -2.32 -9.88 -7.87
C GLU A 93 -1.85 -10.41 -6.51
N ALA A 94 -0.54 -10.40 -6.26
CA ALA A 94 0.01 -10.91 -4.99
C ALA A 94 -0.49 -10.14 -3.76
N SER A 95 -0.85 -8.88 -3.92
CA SER A 95 -1.30 -8.00 -2.83
C SER A 95 -2.81 -7.79 -2.79
N LEU A 96 -3.56 -8.38 -3.70
CA LEU A 96 -5.01 -8.23 -3.73
C LEU A 96 -5.69 -9.13 -2.69
N ILE A 97 -6.92 -8.77 -2.34
CA ILE A 97 -7.68 -9.49 -1.32
C ILE A 97 -7.90 -10.96 -1.70
N GLU A 98 -8.03 -11.26 -2.98
CA GLU A 98 -8.20 -12.61 -3.49
C GLU A 98 -6.99 -13.50 -3.19
N ALA A 99 -5.79 -12.92 -3.14
CA ALA A 99 -4.57 -13.63 -2.75
C ALA A 99 -4.42 -13.73 -1.23
N MET A 100 -4.88 -12.71 -0.50
CA MET A 100 -4.69 -12.63 0.96
C MET A 100 -5.67 -13.50 1.75
N LEU A 101 -6.94 -13.55 1.36
CA LEU A 101 -7.96 -14.26 2.13
C LEU A 101 -7.64 -15.75 2.35
N PRO A 102 -7.21 -16.52 1.34
CA PRO A 102 -6.85 -17.93 1.58
C PRO A 102 -5.68 -18.09 2.56
N LEU A 103 -4.70 -17.18 2.52
CA LEU A 103 -3.56 -17.21 3.43
C LEU A 103 -3.97 -16.90 4.87
N ILE A 104 -4.87 -15.95 5.06
CA ILE A 104 -5.41 -15.59 6.37
C ILE A 104 -6.22 -16.76 6.93
N ALA A 105 -7.06 -17.39 6.11
CA ALA A 105 -7.89 -18.53 6.51
C ALA A 105 -7.05 -19.76 6.89
N ALA A 106 -5.83 -19.89 6.37
CA ALA A 106 -4.93 -21.00 6.67
C ALA A 106 -4.14 -20.84 7.97
N LEU A 107 -4.23 -19.69 8.63
CA LEU A 107 -3.52 -19.43 9.88
C LEU A 107 -4.14 -20.14 11.08
#